data_3abba9f8a775849aa30d10c5f047836c
#
_entry.id   3abba9f8a775849aa30d10c5f047836c
#
_cell.length_a   1.000
_cell.length_b   1.000
_cell.length_c   1.000
_cell.angle_alpha   90.00
_cell.angle_beta   90.00
_cell.angle_gamma   90.00
#
_symmetry.space_group_name_H-M   'P 1'
#
loop_
_entity.id
_entity.type
_entity.pdbx_description
1 polymer ?
#
loop_
_entity_poly.entity_id
_entity_poly.type
_entity_poly.pdbx_seq_one_letter_code
_entity_poly.pdbx_strand_id
1 'polypeptide(L)'
;MHTGNSSSNDTVKYSKGVVADVLSFFSKMRRQAIAFGIPSECLCYDCGIGFGKSREDDISLLASCDIMTRFSPLLVGASRKRVIGALTGISNPSQRLEGSVAVAKILAEDGDLVVLDVVHVLAGDQLEA
;
A
#
# COMPACT_ATOMS: atom_id res chain seq x y z
N MET A 1 -0.02 5.55 -8.03
CA MET A 1 -0.48 5.38 -6.64
C MET A 1 -1.89 5.91 -6.48
N HIS A 2 -2.75 5.17 -5.79
CA HIS A 2 -4.08 5.63 -5.42
C HIS A 2 -4.01 6.55 -4.19
N THR A 3 -4.49 7.77 -4.32
CA THR A 3 -4.62 8.72 -3.20
C THR A 3 -6.08 9.12 -3.06
N GLY A 4 -6.56 9.18 -1.83
CA GLY A 4 -7.85 9.84 -1.58
C GLY A 4 -7.76 11.31 -1.99
N ASN A 5 -8.87 11.88 -2.47
CA ASN A 5 -8.96 13.25 -2.95
C ASN A 5 -8.91 14.29 -1.80
N SER A 6 -8.02 14.14 -0.84
CA SER A 6 -7.93 15.08 0.27
C SER A 6 -6.73 16.01 0.11
N SER A 7 -7.02 17.26 -0.19
CA SER A 7 -6.14 18.38 0.09
C SER A 7 -6.13 18.76 1.59
N SER A 8 -6.81 18.00 2.43
CA SER A 8 -6.97 18.18 3.88
C SER A 8 -6.86 16.85 4.60
N ASN A 9 -6.68 16.89 5.91
CA ASN A 9 -6.62 15.70 6.80
C ASN A 9 -7.94 14.89 6.88
N ASP A 10 -8.91 15.18 6.01
CA ASP A 10 -10.19 14.51 6.00
C ASP A 10 -10.09 13.16 5.29
N THR A 11 -10.53 12.11 5.98
CA THR A 11 -10.67 10.78 5.39
C THR A 11 -11.77 10.78 4.35
N VAL A 12 -11.44 10.32 3.15
CA VAL A 12 -12.43 10.14 2.08
C VAL A 12 -13.35 8.97 2.43
N LYS A 13 -14.65 9.16 2.24
CA LYS A 13 -15.61 8.06 2.36
C LYS A 13 -15.78 7.36 1.02
N TYR A 14 -15.44 6.07 0.99
CA TYR A 14 -15.58 5.24 -0.20
C TYR A 14 -16.95 4.53 -0.19
N SER A 15 -17.90 4.99 -1.00
CA SER A 15 -19.30 4.51 -1.01
C SER A 15 -19.45 3.02 -1.32
N LYS A 16 -18.52 2.45 -2.08
CA LYS A 16 -18.47 1.01 -2.45
C LYS A 16 -17.34 0.27 -1.75
N GLY A 17 -16.74 0.88 -0.73
CA GLY A 17 -15.55 0.37 -0.06
C GLY A 17 -14.25 0.73 -0.79
N VAL A 18 -13.18 0.89 -0.01
CA VAL A 18 -11.87 1.35 -0.48
C VAL A 18 -11.25 0.38 -1.50
N VAL A 19 -11.40 -0.92 -1.32
CA VAL A 19 -10.86 -1.94 -2.23
C VAL A 19 -11.46 -1.80 -3.64
N ALA A 20 -12.79 -1.67 -3.72
CA ALA A 20 -13.48 -1.49 -4.99
C ALA A 20 -13.06 -0.18 -5.70
N ASP A 21 -12.83 0.88 -4.93
CA ASP A 21 -12.38 2.17 -5.46
C ASP A 21 -10.96 2.07 -6.02
N VAL A 22 -10.03 1.45 -5.28
CA VAL A 22 -8.66 1.21 -5.72
C VAL A 22 -8.62 0.36 -7.00
N LEU A 23 -9.39 -0.72 -7.06
CA LEU A 23 -9.47 -1.57 -8.27
C LEU A 23 -10.02 -0.83 -9.48
N SER A 24 -11.02 0.01 -9.27
CA SER A 24 -11.59 0.87 -10.31
C SER A 24 -10.56 1.89 -10.81
N PHE A 25 -9.83 2.51 -9.90
CA PHE A 25 -8.76 3.43 -10.20
C PHE A 25 -7.64 2.75 -11.01
N PHE A 26 -7.16 1.58 -10.59
CA PHE A 26 -6.13 0.83 -11.32
C PHE A 26 -6.59 0.49 -12.74
N SER A 27 -7.82 0.02 -12.89
CA SER A 27 -8.41 -0.29 -14.21
C SER A 27 -8.45 0.95 -15.11
N LYS A 28 -8.85 2.09 -14.57
CA LYS A 28 -8.90 3.36 -15.30
C LYS A 28 -7.49 3.81 -15.71
N MET A 29 -6.55 3.83 -14.78
CA MET A 29 -5.17 4.28 -15.04
C MET A 29 -4.46 3.37 -16.04
N ARG A 30 -4.66 2.05 -15.96
CA ARG A 30 -4.13 1.10 -16.94
C ARG A 30 -4.62 1.41 -18.34
N ARG A 31 -5.93 1.59 -18.52
CA ARG A 31 -6.49 1.93 -19.84
C ARG A 31 -5.93 3.23 -20.39
N GLN A 32 -5.81 4.25 -19.55
CA GLN A 32 -5.24 5.53 -19.97
C GLN A 32 -3.76 5.40 -20.36
N ALA A 33 -2.95 4.73 -19.55
CA ALA A 33 -1.53 4.52 -19.83
C ALA A 33 -1.32 3.81 -21.18
N ILE A 34 -2.08 2.72 -21.42
CA ILE A 34 -2.01 1.98 -22.68
C ILE A 34 -2.46 2.86 -23.87
N ALA A 35 -3.50 3.67 -23.70
CA ALA A 35 -3.96 4.59 -24.74
C ALA A 35 -2.91 5.67 -25.07
N PHE A 36 -2.04 6.04 -24.12
CA PHE A 36 -0.90 6.92 -24.33
C PHE A 36 0.36 6.20 -24.84
N GLY A 37 0.28 4.90 -25.13
CA GLY A 37 1.39 4.12 -25.68
C GLY A 37 2.37 3.57 -24.64
N ILE A 38 2.01 3.60 -23.34
CA ILE A 38 2.82 2.99 -22.27
C ILE A 38 2.48 1.50 -22.22
N PRO A 39 3.45 0.58 -22.44
CA PRO A 39 3.22 -0.85 -22.34
C PRO A 39 2.77 -1.27 -20.93
N SER A 40 1.89 -2.25 -20.83
CA SER A 40 1.35 -2.72 -19.54
C SER A 40 2.43 -3.25 -18.59
N GLU A 41 3.49 -3.82 -19.13
CA GLU A 41 4.66 -4.31 -18.39
C GLU A 41 5.52 -3.20 -17.77
N CYS A 42 5.32 -1.95 -18.17
CA CYS A 42 5.99 -0.78 -17.59
C CYS A 42 5.18 -0.15 -16.44
N LEU A 43 4.03 -0.72 -16.09
CA LEU A 43 3.15 -0.19 -15.04
C LEU A 43 3.39 -0.92 -13.73
N CYS A 44 3.51 -0.14 -12.64
CA CYS A 44 3.47 -0.62 -11.27
C CYS A 44 2.32 0.07 -10.54
N TYR A 45 1.58 -0.69 -9.73
CA TYR A 45 0.37 -0.22 -9.07
C TYR A 45 0.59 -0.11 -7.58
N ASP A 46 0.25 1.04 -6.99
CA ASP A 46 0.38 1.30 -5.57
C ASP A 46 -1.00 1.64 -4.98
N CYS A 47 -1.45 0.84 -4.02
CA CYS A 47 -2.74 1.03 -3.37
C CYS A 47 -2.79 2.25 -2.43
N GLY A 48 -1.64 2.83 -2.08
CA GLY A 48 -1.54 4.09 -1.34
C GLY A 48 -1.96 3.98 0.13
N ILE A 49 -1.42 3.00 0.86
CA ILE A 49 -1.63 2.87 2.31
C ILE A 49 -1.30 4.18 3.03
N GLY A 50 -2.22 4.69 3.83
CA GLY A 50 -2.05 5.91 4.61
C GLY A 50 -2.29 7.22 3.85
N PHE A 51 -2.64 7.18 2.56
CA PHE A 51 -2.90 8.36 1.75
C PHE A 51 -4.40 8.61 1.57
N GLY A 52 -4.98 9.48 2.43
CA GLY A 52 -6.40 9.85 2.39
C GLY A 52 -7.35 8.70 2.77
N LYS A 53 -6.92 7.80 3.64
CA LYS A 53 -7.65 6.60 4.06
C LYS A 53 -7.81 6.54 5.57
N SER A 54 -8.87 5.93 6.04
CA SER A 54 -9.04 5.55 7.45
C SER A 54 -8.13 4.38 7.81
N ARG A 55 -8.05 4.04 9.10
CA ARG A 55 -7.34 2.82 9.55
C ARG A 55 -8.01 1.56 9.03
N GLU A 56 -9.32 1.53 9.05
CA GLU A 56 -10.16 0.44 8.59
C GLU A 56 -9.97 0.23 7.09
N ASP A 57 -9.87 1.32 6.32
CA ASP A 57 -9.57 1.27 4.89
C ASP A 57 -8.17 0.69 4.63
N ASP A 58 -7.16 1.15 5.36
CA ASP A 58 -5.79 0.63 5.24
C ASP A 58 -5.72 -0.86 5.60
N ILE A 59 -6.40 -1.30 6.65
CA ILE A 59 -6.49 -2.72 7.04
C ILE A 59 -7.21 -3.53 5.94
N SER A 60 -8.31 -3.01 5.41
CA SER A 60 -9.05 -3.66 4.34
C SER A 60 -8.21 -3.83 3.07
N LEU A 61 -7.40 -2.84 2.73
CA LEU A 61 -6.46 -2.94 1.60
C LEU A 61 -5.39 -4.00 1.83
N LEU A 62 -4.76 -4.03 3.02
CA LEU A 62 -3.77 -5.05 3.35
C LEU A 62 -4.36 -6.47 3.31
N ALA A 63 -5.59 -6.63 3.82
CA ALA A 63 -6.30 -7.91 3.81
C ALA A 63 -6.78 -8.36 2.43
N SER A 64 -6.73 -7.48 1.43
CA SER A 64 -7.21 -7.74 0.05
C SER A 64 -6.10 -7.63 -0.99
N CYS A 65 -4.84 -7.72 -0.58
CA CYS A 65 -3.70 -7.63 -1.51
C CYS A 65 -3.75 -8.74 -2.56
N ASP A 66 -4.14 -9.95 -2.20
CA ASP A 66 -4.35 -11.09 -3.10
C ASP A 66 -5.26 -10.75 -4.30
N ILE A 67 -6.37 -10.05 -4.05
CA ILE A 67 -7.29 -9.60 -5.09
C ILE A 67 -6.67 -8.52 -5.98
N MET A 68 -5.83 -7.67 -5.40
CA MET A 68 -5.18 -6.55 -6.11
C MET A 68 -3.98 -7.00 -6.95
N THR A 69 -3.39 -8.17 -6.69
CA THR A 69 -2.23 -8.71 -7.46
C THR A 69 -2.55 -8.98 -8.93
N ARG A 70 -3.82 -9.03 -9.32
CA ARG A 70 -4.19 -9.00 -10.76
C ARG A 70 -3.70 -7.75 -11.49
N PHE A 71 -3.35 -6.71 -10.76
CA PHE A 71 -2.62 -5.54 -11.24
C PHE A 71 -1.17 -5.65 -10.77
N SER A 72 -0.42 -6.57 -11.37
CA SER A 72 0.97 -6.82 -11.06
C SER A 72 1.90 -5.97 -11.93
N PRO A 73 3.04 -5.55 -11.39
CA PRO A 73 3.46 -5.65 -10.00
C PRO A 73 2.67 -4.69 -9.08
N LEU A 74 2.22 -5.20 -7.94
CA LEU A 74 1.56 -4.41 -6.90
C LEU A 74 2.58 -3.95 -5.86
N LEU A 75 2.59 -2.65 -5.58
CA LEU A 75 3.44 -2.03 -4.59
C LEU A 75 2.63 -1.73 -3.33
N VAL A 76 3.17 -2.13 -2.18
CA VAL A 76 2.58 -1.85 -0.88
C VAL A 76 3.62 -1.27 0.07
N GLY A 77 3.43 -0.01 0.45
CA GLY A 77 4.28 0.69 1.41
C GLY A 77 3.56 0.85 2.75
N ALA A 78 3.70 -0.10 3.67
CA ALA A 78 3.05 -0.09 4.98
C ALA A 78 4.00 0.20 6.15
N SER A 79 5.33 0.21 5.90
CA SER A 79 6.36 0.28 6.93
C SER A 79 6.17 1.47 7.88
N ARG A 80 6.16 1.17 9.19
CA ARG A 80 6.02 2.11 10.31
C ARG A 80 4.79 3.03 10.25
N LYS A 81 3.90 2.83 9.27
CA LYS A 81 2.68 3.63 9.11
C LYS A 81 1.66 3.37 10.22
N ARG A 82 0.65 4.23 10.30
CA ARG A 82 -0.40 4.14 11.33
C ARG A 82 -1.12 2.80 11.34
N VAL A 83 -1.27 2.14 10.20
CA VAL A 83 -1.88 0.82 10.07
C VAL A 83 -1.10 -0.23 10.88
N ILE A 84 0.23 -0.19 10.85
CA ILE A 84 1.07 -1.10 11.68
C ILE A 84 0.83 -0.83 13.16
N GLY A 85 0.74 0.44 13.56
CA GLY A 85 0.40 0.80 14.93
C GLY A 85 -1.00 0.29 15.35
N ALA A 86 -1.97 0.33 14.45
CA ALA A 86 -3.31 -0.20 14.71
C ALA A 86 -3.33 -1.73 14.88
N LEU A 87 -2.55 -2.45 14.08
CA LEU A 87 -2.46 -3.92 14.12
C LEU A 87 -1.67 -4.42 15.34
N THR A 88 -0.65 -3.68 15.78
CA THR A 88 0.28 -4.11 16.86
C THR A 88 0.01 -3.46 18.20
N GLY A 89 -0.81 -2.40 18.26
CA GLY A 89 -0.99 -1.58 19.46
C GLY A 89 0.18 -0.61 19.74
N ILE A 90 1.19 -0.54 18.87
CA ILE A 90 2.40 0.28 19.08
C ILE A 90 2.17 1.70 18.54
N SER A 91 2.12 2.68 19.43
CA SER A 91 1.90 4.09 19.09
C SER A 91 3.13 4.75 18.48
N ASN A 92 4.34 4.45 18.99
CA ASN A 92 5.58 5.05 18.51
C ASN A 92 6.03 4.44 17.16
N PRO A 93 6.14 5.23 16.08
CA PRO A 93 6.55 4.72 14.77
C PRO A 93 7.93 4.05 14.75
N SER A 94 8.88 4.53 15.57
CA SER A 94 10.24 3.95 15.63
C SER A 94 10.26 2.50 16.15
N GLN A 95 9.25 2.12 16.94
CA GLN A 95 9.10 0.78 17.53
C GLN A 95 8.26 -0.18 16.67
N ARG A 96 7.83 0.22 15.49
CA ARG A 96 6.96 -0.58 14.60
C ARG A 96 7.75 -1.47 13.61
N LEU A 97 9.05 -1.65 13.80
CA LEU A 97 9.88 -2.42 12.87
C LEU A 97 9.41 -3.86 12.75
N GLU A 98 9.28 -4.58 13.86
CA GLU A 98 8.87 -5.98 13.88
C GLU A 98 7.49 -6.20 13.24
N GLY A 99 6.52 -5.34 13.57
CA GLY A 99 5.20 -5.37 12.94
C GLY A 99 5.25 -5.08 11.44
N SER A 100 6.11 -4.16 11.00
CA SER A 100 6.31 -3.87 9.58
C SER A 100 6.88 -5.06 8.83
N VAL A 101 7.89 -5.73 9.42
CA VAL A 101 8.50 -6.95 8.86
C VAL A 101 7.49 -8.10 8.79
N ALA A 102 6.69 -8.29 9.84
CA ALA A 102 5.67 -9.33 9.88
C ALA A 102 4.62 -9.13 8.77
N VAL A 103 4.11 -7.91 8.60
CA VAL A 103 3.17 -7.58 7.51
C VAL A 103 3.82 -7.80 6.14
N ALA A 104 5.04 -7.33 5.95
CA ALA A 104 5.76 -7.51 4.70
C ALA A 104 5.96 -8.99 4.34
N LYS A 105 6.28 -9.82 5.33
CA LYS A 105 6.45 -11.28 5.14
C LYS A 105 5.13 -11.94 4.73
N ILE A 106 4.04 -11.64 5.41
CA ILE A 106 2.72 -12.18 5.07
C ILE A 106 2.33 -11.77 3.65
N LEU A 107 2.51 -10.50 3.29
CA LEU A 107 2.19 -10.01 1.96
C LEU A 107 3.06 -10.65 0.86
N ALA A 108 4.32 -10.93 1.14
CA ALA A 108 5.23 -11.56 0.19
C ALA A 108 4.87 -13.02 -0.14
N GLU A 109 4.08 -13.69 0.70
CA GLU A 109 3.57 -15.04 0.44
C GLU A 109 2.45 -15.05 -0.63
N ASP A 110 1.82 -13.89 -0.88
CA ASP A 110 0.69 -13.75 -1.81
C ASP A 110 1.09 -13.52 -3.30
N GLY A 111 2.38 -13.64 -3.67
CA GLY A 111 2.82 -13.61 -5.07
C GLY A 111 3.50 -12.30 -5.50
N ASP A 112 3.21 -11.79 -6.72
CA ASP A 112 3.88 -10.66 -7.41
C ASP A 112 3.75 -9.30 -6.69
N LEU A 113 4.15 -9.25 -5.43
CA LEU A 113 4.03 -8.11 -4.54
C LEU A 113 5.39 -7.47 -4.30
N VAL A 114 5.51 -6.19 -4.60
CA VAL A 114 6.69 -5.39 -4.27
C VAL A 114 6.41 -4.68 -2.94
N VAL A 115 7.04 -5.14 -1.87
CA VAL A 115 6.98 -4.47 -0.57
C VAL A 115 8.09 -3.44 -0.50
N LEU A 116 7.74 -2.16 -0.57
CA LEU A 116 8.68 -1.07 -0.33
C LEU A 116 8.73 -0.71 1.16
N ASP A 117 9.88 -0.22 1.59
CA ASP A 117 10.19 0.36 2.90
C ASP A 117 10.80 -0.56 3.96
N VAL A 118 10.64 -1.88 3.91
CA VAL A 118 11.35 -2.76 4.86
C VAL A 118 12.85 -2.77 4.57
N VAL A 119 13.21 -2.76 3.29
CA VAL A 119 14.61 -2.75 2.85
C VAL A 119 15.33 -1.45 3.24
N HIS A 120 14.64 -0.31 3.17
CA HIS A 120 15.23 0.98 3.55
C HIS A 120 15.50 1.06 5.06
N VAL A 121 14.64 0.45 5.88
CA VAL A 121 14.81 0.36 7.33
C VAL A 121 15.99 -0.52 7.70
N LEU A 122 16.14 -1.67 7.05
CA LEU A 122 17.28 -2.56 7.30
C LEU A 122 18.61 -1.97 6.81
N ALA A 123 18.59 -1.22 5.71
CA ALA A 123 19.78 -0.52 5.21
C ALA A 123 20.15 0.70 6.07
N GLY A 124 19.18 1.39 6.65
CA GLY A 124 19.40 2.54 7.55
C GLY A 124 20.08 2.15 8.85
N ASP A 125 19.67 1.04 9.44
CA ASP A 125 20.27 0.54 10.69
C ASP A 125 21.71 0.01 10.50
N GLN A 126 22.11 -0.29 9.26
CA GLN A 126 23.48 -0.71 8.93
C GLN A 126 24.43 0.46 8.59
N LEU A 127 23.89 1.65 8.33
CA LEU A 127 24.69 2.84 8.01
C LEU A 127 25.08 3.66 9.24
N GLU A 128 24.49 3.40 10.41
CA GLU A 128 24.83 4.03 11.69
C GLU A 128 25.78 3.17 12.57
N ALA A 129 26.20 2.04 12.05
CA ALA A 129 27.24 1.21 12.66
C ALA A 129 28.59 1.47 12.00
#